data_5f51c7d0bd257a9208a27d993bc169c6
#
_entry.id   5f51c7d0bd257a9208a27d993bc169c6
#
_cell.length_a   1.000
_cell.length_b   1.000
_cell.length_c   1.000
_cell.angle_alpha   90.00
_cell.angle_beta   90.00
_cell.angle_gamma   90.00
#
_symmetry.space_group_name_H-M   'P 1'
#
loop_
_entity.id
_entity.type
_entity.pdbx_description
1 polymer ?
#
loop_
_entity_poly.entity_id
_entity_poly.type
_entity_poly.pdbx_seq_one_letter_code
_entity_poly.pdbx_strand_id
1 'polypeptide(L)'
;MSNFTSLHNAQNINAIIHIFAKKPIKELQSPTPYCIVLVGAPGVGKTTQASKYLHEMGLEYDNFYHVSLDSLVEKVKPYRNTTFRVYKQLTSNNIGLLNSIYLQTIKSHNKNFSLKATENSRIKQIKQSGGTKRKRSIKRSIKQNTPLKSLMELREEGFKHGVMNHVNIIYDTTLSISKDKIRTDIMPIIEMSPVKYKIIVILVTADEDIIKNRIEKRQRNMISKQYIRSVNPKAITKLISQNEEAYEISKKYFKSNNMGIYTPDDFEFIKIDNSTNVNNLK
;
A
#
# COMPACT_ATOMS: atom_id res chain seq x y z
N MET A 1 11.14 -21.68 8.10
CA MET A 1 11.61 -20.91 6.93
C MET A 1 10.40 -20.66 6.04
N SER A 2 9.79 -19.45 6.10
CA SER A 2 8.62 -19.12 5.31
C SER A 2 9.03 -18.95 3.85
N ASN A 3 8.49 -19.77 2.95
CA ASN A 3 8.61 -19.65 1.52
C ASN A 3 8.01 -18.30 1.07
N PHE A 4 8.86 -17.29 0.94
CA PHE A 4 8.49 -16.01 0.33
C PHE A 4 8.27 -16.24 -1.16
N THR A 5 7.06 -16.60 -1.53
CA THR A 5 6.61 -16.58 -2.92
C THR A 5 6.80 -15.16 -3.45
N SER A 6 7.71 -14.99 -4.38
CA SER A 6 7.96 -13.67 -4.98
C SER A 6 6.70 -13.21 -5.70
N LEU A 7 6.38 -11.92 -5.67
CA LEU A 7 5.28 -11.31 -6.44
C LEU A 7 5.35 -11.58 -7.96
N HIS A 8 6.41 -12.19 -8.48
CA HIS A 8 6.45 -12.73 -9.84
C HIS A 8 5.40 -13.82 -10.11
N ASN A 9 4.89 -14.49 -9.07
CA ASN A 9 3.77 -15.44 -9.13
C ASN A 9 2.45 -14.85 -8.59
N ALA A 10 2.41 -13.57 -8.29
CA ALA A 10 1.27 -12.90 -7.65
C ALA A 10 0.09 -12.59 -8.59
N GLN A 11 -0.13 -13.40 -9.58
CA GLN A 11 -1.48 -13.63 -10.14
C GLN A 11 -2.35 -14.41 -9.16
N ASN A 12 -1.78 -14.88 -8.05
CA ASN A 12 -2.47 -15.64 -7.04
C ASN A 12 -2.94 -14.71 -5.92
N ILE A 13 -4.24 -14.49 -5.81
CA ILE A 13 -4.87 -13.73 -4.75
C ILE A 13 -4.41 -14.17 -3.34
N ASN A 14 -4.07 -15.44 -3.16
CA ASN A 14 -3.55 -15.97 -1.91
C ASN A 14 -2.23 -15.30 -1.48
N ALA A 15 -1.35 -14.96 -2.44
CA ALA A 15 -0.11 -14.25 -2.13
C ALA A 15 -0.38 -12.82 -1.64
N ILE A 16 -1.40 -12.17 -2.19
CA ILE A 16 -1.83 -10.82 -1.78
C ILE A 16 -2.43 -10.88 -0.38
N ILE A 17 -3.27 -11.87 -0.12
CA ILE A 17 -3.88 -12.09 1.19
C ILE A 17 -2.79 -12.23 2.26
N HIS A 18 -1.77 -13.04 2.03
CA HIS A 18 -0.64 -13.21 2.97
C HIS A 18 0.20 -11.95 3.18
N ILE A 19 0.16 -10.98 2.24
CA ILE A 19 0.82 -9.69 2.43
C ILE A 19 -0.02 -8.77 3.32
N PHE A 20 -1.34 -8.82 3.19
CA PHE A 20 -2.25 -7.93 3.88
C PHE A 20 -2.78 -8.49 5.20
N ALA A 21 -2.81 -9.81 5.37
CA ALA A 21 -3.27 -10.48 6.57
C ALA A 21 -2.09 -10.99 7.41
N LYS A 22 -2.07 -10.66 8.69
CA LYS A 22 -1.13 -11.26 9.67
C LYS A 22 -1.67 -12.54 10.26
N LYS A 23 -2.99 -12.73 10.20
CA LYS A 23 -3.73 -13.88 10.72
C LYS A 23 -4.57 -14.53 9.61
N PRO A 24 -5.03 -15.77 9.76
CA PRO A 24 -5.98 -16.38 8.86
C PRO A 24 -7.23 -15.50 8.68
N ILE A 25 -7.77 -15.44 7.46
CA ILE A 25 -8.95 -14.59 7.13
C ILE A 25 -10.12 -14.87 8.08
N LYS A 26 -10.36 -16.13 8.45
CA LYS A 26 -11.43 -16.52 9.36
C LYS A 26 -11.32 -15.86 10.74
N GLU A 27 -10.11 -15.60 11.21
CA GLU A 27 -9.86 -14.93 12.50
C GLU A 27 -10.03 -13.40 12.41
N LEU A 28 -10.03 -12.85 11.20
CA LEU A 28 -10.20 -11.42 10.94
C LEU A 28 -11.65 -11.03 10.64
N GLN A 29 -12.53 -12.01 10.44
CA GLN A 29 -13.95 -11.79 10.13
C GLN A 29 -14.68 -11.17 11.31
N SER A 30 -15.62 -10.26 11.01
CA SER A 30 -16.47 -9.61 11.99
C SER A 30 -17.92 -9.53 11.49
N PRO A 31 -18.92 -9.74 12.33
CA PRO A 31 -20.32 -9.54 11.96
C PRO A 31 -20.64 -8.05 11.74
N THR A 32 -19.88 -7.15 12.38
CA THR A 32 -19.95 -5.70 12.19
C THR A 32 -18.56 -5.17 11.88
N PRO A 33 -18.09 -5.35 10.63
CA PRO A 33 -16.72 -5.04 10.30
C PRO A 33 -16.47 -3.54 10.23
N TYR A 34 -15.23 -3.15 10.55
CA TYR A 34 -14.71 -1.79 10.39
C TYR A 34 -13.91 -1.66 9.10
N CYS A 35 -14.09 -0.54 8.40
CA CYS A 35 -13.17 -0.09 7.37
C CYS A 35 -12.52 1.23 7.81
N ILE A 36 -11.26 1.17 8.20
CA ILE A 36 -10.49 2.33 8.62
C ILE A 36 -9.70 2.86 7.42
N VAL A 37 -10.08 4.03 6.93
CA VAL A 37 -9.33 4.74 5.88
C VAL A 37 -8.28 5.62 6.56
N LEU A 38 -7.04 5.17 6.52
CA LEU A 38 -5.92 5.82 7.19
C LEU A 38 -5.21 6.77 6.23
N VAL A 39 -5.35 8.07 6.48
CA VAL A 39 -4.90 9.16 5.61
C VAL A 39 -3.75 9.92 6.22
N GLY A 40 -2.81 10.37 5.42
CA GLY A 40 -1.72 11.26 5.83
C GLY A 40 -0.45 11.07 5.02
N ALA A 41 0.44 12.05 5.09
CA ALA A 41 1.72 12.02 4.39
C ALA A 41 2.62 10.85 4.86
N PRO A 42 3.56 10.39 4.04
CA PRO A 42 4.59 9.45 4.49
C PRO A 42 5.39 10.04 5.65
N GLY A 43 5.68 9.25 6.68
CA GLY A 43 6.46 9.70 7.84
C GLY A 43 5.66 10.40 8.95
N VAL A 44 4.39 10.71 8.74
CA VAL A 44 3.53 11.38 9.73
C VAL A 44 3.22 10.51 10.96
N GLY A 45 3.46 9.20 10.91
CA GLY A 45 3.22 8.27 12.03
C GLY A 45 1.85 7.58 11.99
N LYS A 46 1.22 7.45 10.81
CA LYS A 46 -0.09 6.82 10.62
C LYS A 46 -0.28 5.51 11.39
N THR A 47 0.60 4.55 11.18
CA THR A 47 0.51 3.22 11.82
C THR A 47 0.51 3.31 13.35
N THR A 48 1.38 4.14 13.91
CA THR A 48 1.49 4.31 15.37
C THR A 48 0.23 4.92 15.95
N GLN A 49 -0.31 5.97 15.30
CA GLN A 49 -1.51 6.64 15.78
C GLN A 49 -2.76 5.78 15.58
N ALA A 50 -2.87 5.09 14.46
CA ALA A 50 -3.96 4.14 14.24
C ALA A 50 -3.94 3.01 15.28
N SER A 51 -2.76 2.46 15.60
CA SER A 51 -2.65 1.42 16.63
C SER A 51 -3.09 1.90 18.02
N LYS A 52 -2.73 3.13 18.40
CA LYS A 52 -3.18 3.74 19.66
C LYS A 52 -4.69 3.92 19.69
N TYR A 53 -5.24 4.53 18.64
CA TYR A 53 -6.67 4.77 18.54
C TYR A 53 -7.48 3.46 18.60
N LEU A 54 -7.04 2.43 17.89
CA LEU A 54 -7.69 1.13 17.93
C LEU A 54 -7.63 0.49 19.31
N HIS A 55 -6.49 0.61 19.99
CA HIS A 55 -6.35 0.10 21.35
C HIS A 55 -7.31 0.80 22.33
N GLU A 56 -7.50 2.10 22.20
CA GLU A 56 -8.49 2.87 22.98
C GLU A 56 -9.93 2.40 22.71
N MET A 57 -10.21 1.90 21.49
CA MET A 57 -11.49 1.27 21.14
C MET A 57 -11.61 -0.20 21.59
N GLY A 58 -10.61 -0.77 22.25
CA GLY A 58 -10.55 -2.20 22.60
C GLY A 58 -10.27 -3.11 21.42
N LEU A 59 -9.70 -2.58 20.33
CA LEU A 59 -9.37 -3.30 19.10
C LEU A 59 -7.85 -3.43 18.93
N GLU A 60 -7.41 -4.60 18.47
CA GLU A 60 -6.00 -4.86 18.20
C GLU A 60 -5.67 -4.60 16.73
N TYR A 61 -4.63 -3.78 16.46
CA TYR A 61 -4.19 -3.45 15.10
C TYR A 61 -3.90 -4.68 14.23
N ASP A 62 -3.37 -5.75 14.82
CA ASP A 62 -3.03 -7.00 14.15
C ASP A 62 -4.26 -7.86 13.80
N ASN A 63 -5.46 -7.50 14.29
CA ASN A 63 -6.73 -8.12 13.92
C ASN A 63 -7.37 -7.47 12.68
N PHE A 64 -6.61 -6.61 11.98
CA PHE A 64 -7.06 -5.97 10.75
C PHE A 64 -6.32 -6.51 9.53
N TYR A 65 -7.06 -6.57 8.42
CA TYR A 65 -6.53 -6.80 7.08
C TYR A 65 -5.98 -5.50 6.53
N HIS A 66 -4.66 -5.41 6.37
CA HIS A 66 -3.97 -4.15 6.13
C HIS A 66 -3.66 -3.92 4.65
N VAL A 67 -4.53 -3.23 3.95
CA VAL A 67 -4.44 -2.91 2.52
C VAL A 67 -3.52 -1.72 2.31
N SER A 68 -2.28 -1.98 1.85
CA SER A 68 -1.26 -0.96 1.63
C SER A 68 -0.50 -1.21 0.33
N LEU A 69 -0.39 -0.17 -0.51
CA LEU A 69 0.44 -0.23 -1.73
C LEU A 69 1.91 -0.41 -1.39
N ASP A 70 2.37 0.21 -0.32
CA ASP A 70 3.76 0.12 0.12
C ASP A 70 4.15 -1.30 0.50
N SER A 71 3.24 -2.03 1.17
CA SER A 71 3.45 -3.44 1.52
C SER A 71 3.63 -4.32 0.28
N LEU A 72 2.94 -4.00 -0.81
CA LEU A 72 3.12 -4.69 -2.10
C LEU A 72 4.47 -4.33 -2.74
N VAL A 73 4.81 -3.04 -2.83
CA VAL A 73 6.08 -2.57 -3.42
C VAL A 73 7.28 -3.18 -2.70
N GLU A 74 7.24 -3.27 -1.37
CA GLU A 74 8.30 -3.84 -0.54
C GLU A 74 8.54 -5.35 -0.82
N LYS A 75 7.57 -6.06 -1.38
CA LYS A 75 7.71 -7.47 -1.78
C LYS A 75 8.28 -7.65 -3.19
N VAL A 76 8.39 -6.58 -3.99
CA VAL A 76 8.93 -6.64 -5.37
C VAL A 76 10.45 -6.81 -5.33
N LYS A 77 10.95 -7.99 -5.67
CA LYS A 77 12.39 -8.30 -5.64
C LYS A 77 13.24 -7.34 -6.50
N PRO A 78 12.87 -7.00 -7.76
CA PRO A 78 13.59 -6.01 -8.54
C PRO A 78 13.68 -4.64 -7.87
N TYR A 79 12.61 -4.16 -7.23
CA TYR A 79 12.59 -2.91 -6.47
C TYR A 79 13.62 -2.94 -5.33
N ARG A 80 13.58 -3.98 -4.51
CA ARG A 80 14.51 -4.15 -3.37
C ARG A 80 15.96 -4.16 -3.84
N ASN A 81 16.29 -4.94 -4.87
CA ASN A 81 17.64 -5.05 -5.40
C ASN A 81 18.14 -3.74 -6.00
N THR A 82 17.28 -3.02 -6.73
CA THR A 82 17.64 -1.75 -7.37
C THR A 82 17.84 -0.65 -6.33
N THR A 83 16.92 -0.48 -5.39
CA THR A 83 17.02 0.54 -4.35
C THR A 83 18.23 0.32 -3.46
N PHE A 84 18.57 -0.93 -3.14
CA PHE A 84 19.74 -1.26 -2.35
C PHE A 84 21.07 -0.95 -3.10
N ARG A 85 21.17 -1.28 -4.40
CA ARG A 85 22.33 -0.93 -5.22
C ARG A 85 22.54 0.58 -5.34
N VAL A 86 21.44 1.27 -5.65
CA VAL A 86 21.46 2.73 -5.79
C VAL A 86 21.92 3.37 -4.49
N TYR A 87 21.42 2.92 -3.36
CA TYR A 87 21.81 3.48 -2.06
C TYR A 87 23.31 3.24 -1.73
N LYS A 88 23.86 2.07 -2.04
CA LYS A 88 25.29 1.79 -1.81
C LYS A 88 26.22 2.67 -2.66
N GLN A 89 25.73 3.18 -3.79
CA GLN A 89 26.48 4.04 -4.72
C GLN A 89 26.22 5.53 -4.51
N LEU A 90 25.24 5.88 -3.64
CA LEU A 90 24.76 7.24 -3.49
C LEU A 90 25.41 7.97 -2.32
N THR A 91 25.96 9.12 -2.65
CA THR A 91 26.13 10.23 -1.73
C THR A 91 24.78 10.86 -1.40
N SER A 92 24.66 11.56 -0.28
CA SER A 92 23.44 12.16 0.30
C SER A 92 22.53 12.97 -0.65
N ASN A 93 23.01 13.30 -1.87
CA ASN A 93 22.32 14.19 -2.81
C ASN A 93 21.31 13.51 -3.76
N ASN A 94 21.13 12.18 -3.71
CA ASN A 94 20.35 11.44 -4.73
C ASN A 94 19.06 10.79 -4.20
N ILE A 95 18.46 11.35 -3.15
CA ILE A 95 17.15 10.93 -2.62
C ILE A 95 16.06 10.97 -3.71
N GLY A 96 16.14 11.93 -4.64
CA GLY A 96 15.23 12.03 -5.79
C GLY A 96 15.24 10.80 -6.70
N LEU A 97 16.39 10.13 -6.85
CA LEU A 97 16.51 8.93 -7.68
C LEU A 97 15.78 7.73 -7.05
N LEU A 98 15.87 7.55 -5.73
CA LEU A 98 15.15 6.50 -5.03
C LEU A 98 13.62 6.67 -5.13
N ASN A 99 13.15 7.91 -5.04
CA ASN A 99 11.73 8.21 -5.25
C ASN A 99 11.30 7.92 -6.71
N SER A 100 12.15 8.25 -7.69
CA SER A 100 11.89 7.93 -9.10
C SER A 100 11.80 6.43 -9.33
N ILE A 101 12.68 5.62 -8.71
CA ILE A 101 12.63 4.16 -8.77
C ILE A 101 11.33 3.62 -8.16
N TYR A 102 10.89 4.17 -7.04
CA TYR A 102 9.61 3.81 -6.43
C TYR A 102 8.43 4.08 -7.38
N LEU A 103 8.35 5.30 -7.92
CA LEU A 103 7.29 5.69 -8.85
C LEU A 103 7.33 4.88 -10.16
N GLN A 104 8.54 4.58 -10.68
CA GLN A 104 8.71 3.72 -11.83
C GLN A 104 8.26 2.29 -11.53
N THR A 105 8.54 1.76 -10.35
CA THR A 105 8.10 0.42 -9.94
C THR A 105 6.58 0.32 -9.92
N ILE A 106 5.90 1.32 -9.37
CA ILE A 106 4.44 1.37 -9.35
C ILE A 106 3.88 1.44 -10.77
N LYS A 107 4.49 2.26 -11.65
CA LYS A 107 4.06 2.44 -13.05
C LYS A 107 4.42 1.25 -13.94
N SER A 108 5.59 0.65 -13.75
CA SER A 108 6.16 -0.36 -14.64
C SER A 108 5.57 -1.75 -14.47
N HIS A 109 4.86 -2.01 -13.39
CA HIS A 109 3.99 -3.18 -13.30
C HIS A 109 2.77 -3.05 -14.22
N ASN A 110 2.58 -1.89 -14.87
CA ASN A 110 1.72 -1.77 -16.03
C ASN A 110 2.33 -2.52 -17.23
N LYS A 111 1.79 -3.70 -17.46
CA LYS A 111 1.74 -4.50 -18.70
C LYS A 111 3.04 -4.88 -19.45
N ASN A 112 4.12 -4.09 -19.43
CA ASN A 112 5.23 -4.31 -20.37
C ASN A 112 6.59 -4.63 -19.77
N PHE A 113 6.87 -4.25 -18.52
CA PHE A 113 8.23 -4.32 -17.98
C PHE A 113 8.57 -5.70 -17.38
N SER A 114 7.64 -6.29 -16.65
CA SER A 114 7.85 -7.60 -16.02
C SER A 114 7.84 -8.73 -17.05
N LEU A 115 7.02 -8.64 -18.09
CA LEU A 115 7.00 -9.61 -19.19
C LEU A 115 8.31 -9.62 -19.99
N LYS A 116 8.84 -8.44 -20.37
CA LYS A 116 10.11 -8.33 -21.12
C LYS A 116 11.32 -8.77 -20.30
N ALA A 117 11.39 -8.41 -19.02
CA ALA A 117 12.51 -8.81 -18.17
C ALA A 117 12.49 -10.32 -17.87
N THR A 118 11.32 -10.91 -17.63
CA THR A 118 11.17 -12.35 -17.41
C THR A 118 11.40 -13.14 -18.71
N GLU A 119 10.92 -12.63 -19.84
CA GLU A 119 11.12 -13.21 -21.16
C GLU A 119 12.61 -13.16 -21.56
N ASN A 120 13.27 -12.04 -21.40
CA ASN A 120 14.69 -11.88 -21.68
C ASN A 120 15.56 -12.75 -20.76
N SER A 121 15.23 -12.89 -19.48
CA SER A 121 15.96 -13.77 -18.57
C SER A 121 15.77 -15.25 -18.93
N ARG A 122 14.55 -15.67 -19.30
CA ARG A 122 14.27 -17.04 -19.77
C ARG A 122 14.91 -17.32 -21.12
N ILE A 123 14.90 -16.38 -22.05
CA ILE A 123 15.57 -16.48 -23.35
C ILE A 123 17.10 -16.59 -23.17
N LYS A 124 17.70 -15.82 -22.25
CA LYS A 124 19.11 -15.94 -21.90
C LYS A 124 19.45 -17.31 -21.32
N GLN A 125 18.65 -17.82 -20.38
CA GLN A 125 18.86 -19.19 -19.82
C GLN A 125 18.71 -20.27 -20.86
N ILE A 126 17.77 -20.15 -21.82
CA ILE A 126 17.57 -21.12 -22.91
C ILE A 126 18.72 -21.07 -23.88
N LYS A 127 19.27 -19.90 -24.21
CA LYS A 127 20.44 -19.75 -25.08
C LYS A 127 21.69 -20.35 -24.45
N GLN A 128 21.83 -20.31 -23.13
CA GLN A 128 22.94 -20.92 -22.39
C GLN A 128 22.81 -22.44 -22.26
N SER A 129 21.60 -23.01 -22.33
CA SER A 129 21.33 -24.45 -22.19
C SER A 129 21.25 -25.26 -23.52
N GLY A 130 21.52 -24.65 -24.66
CA GLY A 130 21.72 -25.34 -25.95
C GLY A 130 20.52 -26.05 -26.59
N GLY A 131 19.32 -25.99 -26.04
CA GLY A 131 18.21 -26.85 -26.45
C GLY A 131 17.13 -26.21 -27.34
N THR A 132 17.07 -26.61 -28.60
CA THR A 132 16.06 -26.15 -29.58
C THR A 132 14.64 -26.67 -29.31
N LYS A 133 14.46 -27.85 -28.74
CA LYS A 133 13.13 -28.44 -28.45
C LYS A 133 12.40 -27.75 -27.28
N ARG A 134 13.12 -27.27 -26.27
CA ARG A 134 12.54 -26.53 -25.14
C ARG A 134 11.99 -25.17 -25.51
N LYS A 135 12.50 -24.52 -26.59
CA LYS A 135 12.01 -23.20 -27.05
C LYS A 135 10.55 -23.23 -27.52
N ARG A 136 10.07 -24.32 -28.15
CA ARG A 136 8.68 -24.42 -28.63
C ARG A 136 7.67 -24.61 -27.49
N SER A 137 8.01 -25.38 -26.48
CA SER A 137 7.15 -25.63 -25.31
C SER A 137 6.99 -24.37 -24.44
N ILE A 138 8.08 -23.61 -24.25
CA ILE A 138 8.06 -22.38 -23.46
C ILE A 138 7.31 -21.26 -24.20
N LYS A 139 7.45 -21.13 -25.53
CA LYS A 139 6.66 -20.16 -26.32
C LYS A 139 5.15 -20.46 -26.26
N ARG A 140 4.74 -21.73 -26.16
CA ARG A 140 3.32 -22.12 -26.01
C ARG A 140 2.79 -21.79 -24.62
N SER A 141 3.57 -21.98 -23.55
CA SER A 141 3.18 -21.65 -22.18
C SER A 141 3.11 -20.13 -21.94
N ILE A 142 3.90 -19.34 -22.68
CA ILE A 142 3.87 -17.86 -22.60
C ILE A 142 2.64 -17.27 -23.30
N LYS A 143 2.06 -17.97 -24.29
CA LYS A 143 0.84 -17.51 -25.01
C LYS A 143 -0.46 -17.61 -24.19
N GLN A 144 -0.46 -18.30 -23.06
CA GLN A 144 -1.63 -18.41 -22.15
C GLN A 144 -1.60 -17.40 -21.00
N ASN A 145 -0.73 -16.39 -21.03
CA ASN A 145 -0.60 -15.46 -19.93
C ASN A 145 -1.71 -14.40 -19.94
N THR A 146 -2.57 -14.46 -18.95
CA THR A 146 -3.34 -13.34 -18.48
C THR A 146 -2.44 -12.10 -18.32
N PRO A 147 -2.82 -10.91 -18.78
CA PRO A 147 -2.00 -9.72 -18.61
C PRO A 147 -1.65 -9.51 -17.13
N LEU A 148 -0.37 -9.28 -16.85
CA LEU A 148 0.10 -9.01 -15.48
C LEU A 148 -0.58 -7.75 -14.96
N LYS A 149 -1.21 -7.86 -13.79
CA LYS A 149 -1.87 -6.76 -13.11
C LYS A 149 -0.83 -5.80 -12.53
N SER A 150 -1.14 -4.52 -12.54
CA SER A 150 -0.36 -3.50 -11.84
C SER A 150 -0.44 -3.70 -10.32
N LEU A 151 0.49 -3.13 -9.55
CA LEU A 151 0.40 -3.16 -8.08
C LEU A 151 -0.85 -2.44 -7.57
N MET A 152 -1.36 -1.46 -8.32
CA MET A 152 -2.61 -0.78 -8.01
C MET A 152 -3.80 -1.74 -8.15
N GLU A 153 -3.88 -2.45 -9.28
CA GLU A 153 -4.93 -3.47 -9.51
C GLU A 153 -4.85 -4.60 -8.47
N LEU A 154 -3.65 -5.04 -8.10
CA LEU A 154 -3.45 -6.06 -7.07
C LEU A 154 -3.90 -5.57 -5.68
N ARG A 155 -3.63 -4.31 -5.34
CA ARG A 155 -4.13 -3.70 -4.10
C ARG A 155 -5.65 -3.66 -4.07
N GLU A 156 -6.25 -3.24 -5.18
CA GLU A 156 -7.71 -3.17 -5.33
C GLU A 156 -8.35 -4.55 -5.20
N GLU A 157 -7.79 -5.58 -5.84
CA GLU A 157 -8.27 -6.97 -5.69
C GLU A 157 -8.14 -7.48 -4.26
N GLY A 158 -7.00 -7.19 -3.61
CA GLY A 158 -6.83 -7.54 -2.21
C GLY A 158 -7.88 -6.84 -1.33
N PHE A 159 -8.19 -5.58 -1.61
CA PHE A 159 -9.23 -4.84 -0.90
C PHE A 159 -10.62 -5.46 -1.12
N LYS A 160 -11.00 -5.73 -2.37
CA LYS A 160 -12.25 -6.43 -2.72
C LYS A 160 -12.36 -7.78 -1.99
N HIS A 161 -11.26 -8.54 -1.96
CA HIS A 161 -11.24 -9.82 -1.24
C HIS A 161 -11.51 -9.65 0.26
N GLY A 162 -10.87 -8.66 0.91
CA GLY A 162 -11.11 -8.37 2.33
C GLY A 162 -12.57 -7.99 2.59
N VAL A 163 -13.14 -7.09 1.75
CA VAL A 163 -14.53 -6.64 1.85
C VAL A 163 -15.52 -7.81 1.71
N MET A 164 -15.33 -8.66 0.69
CA MET A 164 -16.20 -9.83 0.46
C MET A 164 -16.11 -10.91 1.54
N ASN A 165 -15.04 -10.92 2.33
CA ASN A 165 -14.88 -11.82 3.47
C ASN A 165 -15.23 -11.16 4.82
N HIS A 166 -15.78 -9.96 4.83
CA HIS A 166 -16.26 -9.24 6.03
C HIS A 166 -15.18 -9.08 7.11
N VAL A 167 -13.94 -8.90 6.72
CA VAL A 167 -12.84 -8.70 7.66
C VAL A 167 -12.75 -7.23 8.07
N ASN A 168 -12.25 -6.97 9.27
CA ASN A 168 -11.84 -5.61 9.64
C ASN A 168 -10.70 -5.15 8.77
N ILE A 169 -10.79 -3.96 8.19
CA ILE A 169 -9.83 -3.46 7.18
C ILE A 169 -9.20 -2.15 7.64
N ILE A 170 -7.89 -2.04 7.48
CA ILE A 170 -7.17 -0.76 7.44
C ILE A 170 -6.74 -0.53 6.00
N TYR A 171 -7.26 0.54 5.38
CA TYR A 171 -6.88 0.98 4.05
C TYR A 171 -5.93 2.17 4.15
N ASP A 172 -4.61 1.90 4.02
CA ASP A 172 -3.58 2.94 4.09
C ASP A 172 -3.44 3.65 2.74
N THR A 173 -3.66 4.96 2.75
CA THR A 173 -3.63 5.77 1.53
C THR A 173 -3.12 7.20 1.76
N THR A 174 -2.78 7.86 0.66
CA THR A 174 -2.70 9.30 0.55
C THR A 174 -3.82 9.76 -0.37
N LEU A 175 -4.55 10.79 0.00
CA LEU A 175 -5.65 11.34 -0.81
C LEU A 175 -5.15 12.36 -1.85
N SER A 176 -3.85 12.45 -2.06
CA SER A 176 -3.18 13.47 -2.88
C SER A 176 -3.49 13.40 -4.39
N ILE A 177 -4.03 12.29 -4.89
CA ILE A 177 -4.28 12.09 -6.33
C ILE A 177 -5.70 12.55 -6.70
N SER A 178 -6.67 12.32 -5.82
CA SER A 178 -8.07 12.71 -6.02
C SER A 178 -8.67 13.13 -4.70
N LYS A 179 -9.26 14.33 -4.68
CA LYS A 179 -9.95 14.88 -3.50
C LYS A 179 -11.17 14.04 -3.10
N ASP A 180 -11.76 13.32 -4.07
CA ASP A 180 -12.96 12.50 -3.89
C ASP A 180 -12.67 11.00 -3.76
N LYS A 181 -11.42 10.62 -3.55
CA LYS A 181 -10.97 9.23 -3.61
C LYS A 181 -11.75 8.27 -2.69
N ILE A 182 -12.17 8.72 -1.53
CA ILE A 182 -12.99 7.87 -0.64
C ILE A 182 -14.29 7.53 -1.34
N ARG A 183 -14.96 8.52 -1.93
CA ARG A 183 -16.22 8.35 -2.63
C ARG A 183 -16.09 7.55 -3.92
N THR A 184 -15.06 7.81 -4.73
CA THR A 184 -14.94 7.25 -6.10
C THR A 184 -14.24 5.88 -6.14
N ASP A 185 -13.29 5.63 -5.25
CA ASP A 185 -12.44 4.44 -5.34
C ASP A 185 -12.67 3.45 -4.18
N ILE A 186 -13.00 3.97 -2.98
CA ILE A 186 -13.11 3.13 -1.78
C ILE A 186 -14.55 2.68 -1.57
N MET A 187 -15.49 3.61 -1.56
CA MET A 187 -16.90 3.30 -1.29
C MET A 187 -17.53 2.31 -2.27
N PRO A 188 -17.30 2.39 -3.60
CA PRO A 188 -17.87 1.39 -4.52
C PRO A 188 -17.43 -0.04 -4.24
N ILE A 189 -16.24 -0.23 -3.64
CA ILE A 189 -15.77 -1.56 -3.23
C ILE A 189 -16.44 -1.98 -1.92
N ILE A 190 -16.58 -1.07 -0.96
CA ILE A 190 -17.24 -1.34 0.33
C ILE A 190 -18.72 -1.69 0.11
N GLU A 191 -19.40 -1.03 -0.83
CA GLU A 191 -20.79 -1.30 -1.19
C GLU A 191 -21.02 -2.69 -1.81
N MET A 192 -19.96 -3.37 -2.27
CA MET A 192 -20.04 -4.76 -2.73
C MET A 192 -20.23 -5.76 -1.56
N SER A 193 -20.02 -5.33 -0.32
CA SER A 193 -20.14 -6.19 0.85
C SER A 193 -21.60 -6.57 1.13
N PRO A 194 -21.90 -7.84 1.41
CA PRO A 194 -23.23 -8.26 1.88
C PRO A 194 -23.53 -7.81 3.32
N VAL A 195 -22.54 -7.34 4.07
CA VAL A 195 -22.71 -6.77 5.41
C VAL A 195 -22.25 -5.32 5.44
N LYS A 196 -22.90 -4.52 6.29
CA LYS A 196 -22.60 -3.09 6.43
C LYS A 196 -21.31 -2.88 7.24
N TYR A 197 -20.42 -2.07 6.73
CA TYR A 197 -19.20 -1.64 7.42
C TYR A 197 -19.44 -0.38 8.26
N LYS A 198 -18.79 -0.28 9.42
CA LYS A 198 -18.57 1.01 10.07
C LYS A 198 -17.30 1.64 9.49
N ILE A 199 -17.41 2.86 8.97
CA ILE A 199 -16.32 3.52 8.24
C ILE A 199 -15.72 4.61 9.11
N ILE A 200 -14.41 4.51 9.38
CA ILE A 200 -13.67 5.48 10.16
C ILE A 200 -12.56 6.07 9.28
N VAL A 201 -12.61 7.38 9.06
CA VAL A 201 -11.57 8.09 8.30
C VAL A 201 -10.66 8.80 9.29
N ILE A 202 -9.41 8.34 9.40
CA ILE A 202 -8.41 8.91 10.30
C ILE A 202 -7.40 9.71 9.49
N LEU A 203 -7.39 11.02 9.64
CA LEU A 203 -6.34 11.89 9.13
C LEU A 203 -5.27 12.08 10.21
N VAL A 204 -4.04 11.66 9.92
CA VAL A 204 -2.88 11.95 10.78
C VAL A 204 -2.07 13.07 10.17
N THR A 205 -1.83 14.11 10.94
CA THR A 205 -0.98 15.26 10.58
C THR A 205 0.22 15.34 11.51
N ALA A 206 1.23 16.08 11.12
CA ALA A 206 2.36 16.50 11.95
C ALA A 206 3.10 17.65 11.27
N ASP A 207 3.89 18.39 12.02
CA ASP A 207 4.75 19.44 11.49
C ASP A 207 5.71 18.91 10.42
N GLU A 208 5.92 19.72 9.39
CA GLU A 208 6.73 19.34 8.23
C GLU A 208 8.16 18.91 8.62
N ASP A 209 8.79 19.63 9.53
CA ASP A 209 10.16 19.33 9.97
C ASP A 209 10.23 18.01 10.76
N ILE A 210 9.21 17.74 11.56
CA ILE A 210 9.07 16.46 12.27
C ILE A 210 8.95 15.31 11.27
N ILE A 211 8.14 15.49 10.23
CA ILE A 211 7.96 14.49 9.17
C ILE A 211 9.28 14.24 8.43
N LYS A 212 10.00 15.30 8.04
CA LYS A 212 11.30 15.21 7.37
C LYS A 212 12.30 14.43 8.21
N ASN A 213 12.46 14.77 9.49
CA ASN A 213 13.36 14.11 10.42
C ASN A 213 13.02 12.61 10.59
N ARG A 214 11.73 12.27 10.71
CA ARG A 214 11.27 10.88 10.78
C ARG A 214 11.57 10.10 9.51
N ILE A 215 11.41 10.73 8.34
CA ILE A 215 11.73 10.10 7.04
C ILE A 215 13.22 9.80 6.96
N GLU A 216 14.09 10.75 7.30
CA GLU A 216 15.54 10.55 7.29
C GLU A 216 15.97 9.43 8.24
N LYS A 217 15.49 9.44 9.49
CA LYS A 217 15.76 8.39 10.48
C LYS A 217 15.29 7.02 9.98
N ARG A 218 14.09 6.97 9.38
CA ARG A 218 13.55 5.74 8.79
C ARG A 218 14.41 5.25 7.62
N GLN A 219 14.88 6.13 6.75
CA GLN A 219 15.73 5.78 5.61
C GLN A 219 17.06 5.16 6.10
N ARG A 220 17.70 5.75 7.09
CA ARG A 220 18.92 5.18 7.71
C ARG A 220 18.67 3.77 8.24
N ASN A 221 17.56 3.54 8.92
CA ASN A 221 17.21 2.24 9.47
C ASN A 221 16.80 1.20 8.42
N MET A 222 16.38 1.62 7.22
CA MET A 222 16.01 0.70 6.13
C MET A 222 17.22 0.06 5.44
N ILE A 223 18.41 0.63 5.60
CA ILE A 223 19.66 0.08 5.04
C ILE A 223 19.87 -1.35 5.52
N SER A 224 19.65 -1.61 6.80
CA SER A 224 19.78 -2.96 7.38
C SER A 224 18.73 -3.94 6.82
N LYS A 225 17.62 -3.45 6.28
CA LYS A 225 16.53 -4.27 5.72
C LYS A 225 16.69 -4.57 4.22
N GLN A 226 17.83 -4.17 3.64
CA GLN A 226 18.17 -4.39 2.22
C GLN A 226 17.19 -3.76 1.21
N TYR A 227 16.43 -2.77 1.59
CA TYR A 227 15.65 -1.93 0.69
C TYR A 227 15.51 -0.53 1.28
N ILE A 228 15.26 0.45 0.42
CA ILE A 228 15.11 1.84 0.84
C ILE A 228 13.88 2.41 0.16
N ARG A 229 12.99 2.94 0.99
CA ARG A 229 11.89 3.75 0.56
C ARG A 229 12.22 5.20 0.79
N SER A 230 12.32 5.95 -0.28
CA SER A 230 12.53 7.39 -0.23
C SER A 230 11.24 8.13 -0.53
N VAL A 231 11.05 9.23 0.17
CA VAL A 231 10.02 10.23 -0.12
C VAL A 231 10.74 11.52 -0.49
N ASN A 232 10.28 12.19 -1.55
CA ASN A 232 10.83 13.49 -1.90
C ASN A 232 10.46 14.52 -0.83
N PRO A 233 11.40 15.11 -0.10
CA PRO A 233 11.10 16.10 0.94
C PRO A 233 10.31 17.30 0.40
N LYS A 234 10.59 17.73 -0.85
CA LYS A 234 9.87 18.84 -1.50
C LYS A 234 8.38 18.53 -1.77
N ALA A 235 8.00 17.25 -1.78
CA ALA A 235 6.61 16.86 -1.98
C ALA A 235 5.80 16.82 -0.67
N ILE A 236 6.45 16.87 0.50
CA ILE A 236 5.81 16.67 1.79
C ILE A 236 4.78 17.75 2.07
N THR A 237 5.15 19.02 1.95
CA THR A 237 4.26 20.18 2.17
C THR A 237 2.98 20.05 1.32
N LYS A 238 3.18 19.76 0.02
CA LYS A 238 2.06 19.55 -0.89
C LYS A 238 1.18 18.36 -0.49
N LEU A 239 1.79 17.26 -0.04
CA LEU A 239 1.05 16.07 0.38
C LEU A 239 0.24 16.32 1.66
N ILE A 240 0.77 17.09 2.62
CA ILE A 240 0.04 17.47 3.84
C ILE A 240 -1.21 18.24 3.44
N SER A 241 -1.04 19.36 2.72
CA SER A 241 -2.16 20.23 2.30
C SER A 241 -3.21 19.47 1.49
N GLN A 242 -2.80 18.62 0.53
CA GLN A 242 -3.73 17.83 -0.29
C GLN A 242 -4.50 16.79 0.52
N ASN A 243 -3.88 16.15 1.52
CA ASN A 243 -4.56 15.19 2.38
C ASN A 243 -5.59 15.89 3.28
N GLU A 244 -5.27 17.07 3.83
CA GLU A 244 -6.19 17.85 4.65
C GLU A 244 -7.38 18.33 3.83
N GLU A 245 -7.15 18.91 2.66
CA GLU A 245 -8.21 19.35 1.76
C GLU A 245 -9.15 18.20 1.37
N ALA A 246 -8.60 17.06 0.96
CA ALA A 246 -9.40 15.90 0.58
C ALA A 246 -10.17 15.28 1.76
N TYR A 247 -9.59 15.33 2.97
CA TYR A 247 -10.27 14.90 4.19
C TYR A 247 -11.48 15.78 4.49
N GLU A 248 -11.31 17.12 4.45
CA GLU A 248 -12.41 18.05 4.75
C GLU A 248 -13.53 17.97 3.68
N ILE A 249 -13.19 17.81 2.40
CA ILE A 249 -14.16 17.57 1.33
C ILE A 249 -14.94 16.28 1.60
N SER A 250 -14.26 15.20 1.93
CA SER A 250 -14.90 13.91 2.22
C SER A 250 -15.79 14.00 3.46
N LYS A 251 -15.31 14.63 4.52
CA LYS A 251 -16.06 14.85 5.77
C LYS A 251 -17.34 15.65 5.53
N LYS A 252 -17.26 16.75 4.76
CA LYS A 252 -18.44 17.55 4.39
C LYS A 252 -19.43 16.73 3.58
N TYR A 253 -18.94 15.96 2.61
CA TYR A 253 -19.80 15.15 1.74
C TYR A 253 -20.57 14.09 2.54
N PHE A 254 -19.88 13.25 3.29
CA PHE A 254 -20.48 12.11 3.99
C PHE A 254 -21.29 12.50 5.22
N LYS A 255 -21.08 13.67 5.79
CA LYS A 255 -21.96 14.20 6.87
C LYS A 255 -23.31 14.70 6.36
N SER A 256 -23.45 14.93 5.06
CA SER A 256 -24.67 15.55 4.49
C SER A 256 -25.37 14.67 3.47
N ASN A 257 -24.78 13.53 3.07
CA ASN A 257 -25.30 12.70 1.98
C ASN A 257 -25.29 11.23 2.35
N ASN A 258 -26.35 10.54 1.95
CA ASN A 258 -26.37 9.08 1.93
C ASN A 258 -25.57 8.55 0.71
N MET A 259 -25.02 7.35 0.84
CA MET A 259 -24.33 6.65 -0.23
C MET A 259 -24.74 5.18 -0.23
N GLY A 260 -25.59 4.80 -1.18
CA GLY A 260 -26.20 3.47 -1.18
C GLY A 260 -26.96 3.20 0.12
N ILE A 261 -26.56 2.15 0.84
CA ILE A 261 -27.12 1.78 2.15
C ILE A 261 -26.50 2.54 3.32
N TYR A 262 -25.48 3.36 3.07
CA TYR A 262 -24.74 4.11 4.10
C TYR A 262 -25.36 5.47 4.35
N THR A 263 -25.50 5.82 5.62
CA THR A 263 -25.98 7.12 6.12
C THR A 263 -24.83 7.88 6.79
N PRO A 264 -24.98 9.17 7.08
CA PRO A 264 -23.96 9.93 7.80
C PRO A 264 -23.48 9.30 9.11
N ASP A 265 -24.34 8.57 9.82
CA ASP A 265 -24.02 7.91 11.09
C ASP A 265 -23.07 6.69 10.95
N ASP A 266 -22.90 6.20 9.72
CA ASP A 266 -21.97 5.10 9.43
C ASP A 266 -20.52 5.59 9.27
N PHE A 267 -20.32 6.93 9.23
CA PHE A 267 -19.03 7.56 9.00
C PHE A 267 -18.55 8.30 10.23
N GLU A 268 -17.36 7.98 10.67
CA GLU A 268 -16.63 8.72 11.69
C GLU A 268 -15.39 9.38 11.08
N PHE A 269 -15.15 10.67 11.41
CA PHE A 269 -14.02 11.45 10.90
C PHE A 269 -13.18 11.96 12.05
N ILE A 270 -11.91 11.53 12.09
CA ILE A 270 -10.97 11.81 13.17
C ILE A 270 -9.73 12.47 12.59
N LYS A 271 -9.29 13.56 13.22
CA LYS A 271 -8.02 14.23 12.91
C LYS A 271 -7.09 14.10 14.11
N ILE A 272 -5.91 13.53 13.91
CA ILE A 272 -4.89 13.34 14.94
C ILE A 272 -3.66 14.17 14.57
N ASP A 273 -3.31 15.13 15.40
CA ASP A 273 -2.04 15.85 15.31
C ASP A 273 -0.94 15.08 16.06
N ASN A 274 0.10 14.69 15.34
CA ASN A 274 1.25 13.96 15.87
C ASN A 274 2.52 14.83 15.93
N SER A 275 2.37 16.15 16.06
CA SER A 275 3.49 17.09 16.15
C SER A 275 4.19 17.02 17.52
N THR A 276 3.46 16.73 18.59
CA THR A 276 3.95 16.85 19.97
C THR A 276 4.84 15.70 20.48
N ASN A 277 4.99 14.61 19.73
CA ASN A 277 5.72 13.40 20.18
C ASN A 277 7.24 13.42 19.93
N VAL A 278 7.90 14.57 19.90
CA VAL A 278 9.36 14.65 19.65
C VAL A 278 10.19 14.35 20.90
N ASN A 279 9.65 14.52 22.10
CA ASN A 279 10.45 14.52 23.34
C ASN A 279 10.61 13.16 24.06
N ASN A 280 9.99 12.07 23.56
CA ASN A 280 10.05 10.75 24.24
C ASN A 280 10.85 9.68 23.48
N LEU A 281 11.73 10.07 22.57
CA LEU A 281 12.64 9.16 21.87
C LEU A 281 14.10 9.54 22.15
N LYS A 282 14.48 9.49 23.43
CA LYS A 282 15.88 9.37 23.85
C LYS A 282 16.25 7.90 23.95
#